data_58917f3d1090f2d6a310463c96670a34
#
_entry.id   58917f3d1090f2d6a310463c96670a34
#
_cell.length_a   1.000
_cell.length_b   1.000
_cell.length_c   1.000
_cell.angle_alpha   90.00
_cell.angle_beta   90.00
_cell.angle_gamma   90.00
#
_symmetry.space_group_name_H-M   'P 1'
#
loop_
_entity.id
_entity.type
_entity.pdbx_description
1 polymer ?
#
loop_
_entity_poly.entity_id
_entity_poly.type
_entity_poly.pdbx_seq_one_letter_code
_entity_poly.pdbx_strand_id
1 'polypeptide(L)'
;MKTMRKMLISVAMSAAMMTAGSGAKAQVDLSTYADPEGFLDIQALTCAQLAGTWQDQADLLSAWYSGWYNGLAKRHYMDIRKGREAEHELIVYCKANPQLRIIQAIDIVFKGMRQKLGIKVQ
;
A
#
# COMPACT_ATOMS: atom_id res chain seq x y z
N MET A 1 -77.68 0.94 11.31
CA MET A 1 -76.55 0.13 10.82
C MET A 1 -75.47 1.07 10.29
N LYS A 2 -74.44 1.31 11.06
CA LYS A 2 -73.31 2.17 10.63
C LYS A 2 -72.08 1.29 10.45
N THR A 3 -71.70 1.06 9.21
CA THR A 3 -70.52 0.36 8.83
C THR A 3 -69.31 1.27 9.02
N MET A 4 -68.53 1.00 10.07
CA MET A 4 -67.23 1.63 10.27
C MET A 4 -66.16 1.01 9.34
N ARG A 5 -65.74 1.76 8.30
CA ARG A 5 -64.61 1.44 7.45
C ARG A 5 -63.34 1.71 8.28
N LYS A 6 -62.65 0.64 8.66
CA LYS A 6 -61.30 0.73 9.21
C LYS A 6 -60.33 1.02 8.04
N MET A 7 -59.81 2.23 8.00
CA MET A 7 -58.66 2.60 7.16
C MET A 7 -57.40 2.00 7.75
N LEU A 8 -56.85 1.02 7.10
CA LEU A 8 -55.49 0.52 7.37
C LEU A 8 -54.51 1.46 6.71
N ILE A 9 -53.80 2.25 7.48
CA ILE A 9 -52.68 3.06 7.03
C ILE A 9 -51.46 2.14 7.02
N SER A 10 -51.08 1.69 5.85
CA SER A 10 -49.80 0.98 5.67
C SER A 10 -48.68 2.01 5.68
N VAL A 11 -47.93 2.05 6.78
CA VAL A 11 -46.68 2.79 6.87
C VAL A 11 -45.62 1.95 6.16
N ALA A 12 -45.29 2.33 4.92
CA ALA A 12 -44.13 1.79 4.22
C ALA A 12 -42.86 2.35 4.84
N MET A 13 -42.20 1.56 5.67
CA MET A 13 -40.87 1.86 6.18
C MET A 13 -39.84 1.63 5.07
N SER A 14 -39.49 2.69 4.35
CA SER A 14 -38.37 2.68 3.42
C SER A 14 -37.09 2.65 4.22
N ALA A 15 -36.50 1.47 4.37
CA ALA A 15 -35.14 1.32 4.89
C ALA A 15 -34.17 1.86 3.83
N ALA A 16 -33.72 3.09 4.01
CA ALA A 16 -32.59 3.61 3.24
C ALA A 16 -31.34 2.84 3.69
N MET A 17 -30.95 1.82 2.92
CA MET A 17 -29.64 1.20 3.04
C MET A 17 -28.62 2.25 2.61
N MET A 18 -28.04 2.95 3.57
CA MET A 18 -26.79 3.67 3.37
C MET A 18 -25.70 2.62 3.17
N THR A 19 -25.42 2.28 1.93
CA THR A 19 -24.17 1.62 1.57
C THR A 19 -23.06 2.61 1.88
N ALA A 20 -22.47 2.51 3.06
CA ALA A 20 -21.19 3.14 3.33
C ALA A 20 -20.21 2.51 2.33
N GLY A 21 -19.96 3.18 1.21
CA GLY A 21 -18.93 2.81 0.28
C GLY A 21 -17.60 2.91 1.03
N SER A 22 -17.11 1.78 1.55
CA SER A 22 -15.71 1.66 1.90
C SER A 22 -14.97 1.85 0.58
N GLY A 23 -14.34 3.04 0.40
CA GLY A 23 -13.57 3.38 -0.79
C GLY A 23 -12.32 2.51 -0.88
N ALA A 24 -12.50 1.22 -1.26
CA ALA A 24 -11.39 0.41 -1.72
C ALA A 24 -10.90 1.08 -3.01
N LYS A 25 -9.77 1.80 -2.93
CA LYS A 25 -9.11 2.33 -4.11
C LYS A 25 -8.73 1.15 -5.00
N ALA A 26 -9.13 1.18 -6.27
CA ALA A 26 -8.70 0.20 -7.25
C ALA A 26 -7.17 0.17 -7.30
N GLN A 27 -6.60 -1.03 -7.37
CA GLN A 27 -5.16 -1.19 -7.57
C GLN A 27 -4.77 -0.69 -8.96
N VAL A 28 -3.63 -0.04 -9.05
CA VAL A 28 -3.11 0.57 -10.26
C VAL A 28 -1.86 -0.18 -10.72
N ASP A 29 -1.86 -0.56 -11.99
CA ASP A 29 -0.70 -1.20 -12.60
C ASP A 29 0.48 -0.21 -12.69
N LEU A 30 1.69 -0.67 -12.37
CA LEU A 30 2.89 0.17 -12.42
C LEU A 30 3.19 0.73 -13.80
N SER A 31 2.80 0.03 -14.86
CA SER A 31 2.96 0.51 -16.23
C SER A 31 2.26 1.83 -16.49
N THR A 32 1.23 2.17 -15.68
CA THR A 32 0.53 3.45 -15.74
C THR A 32 1.45 4.64 -15.42
N TYR A 33 2.52 4.41 -14.68
CA TYR A 33 3.50 5.43 -14.30
C TYR A 33 4.77 5.42 -15.14
N ALA A 34 4.85 4.49 -16.10
CA ALA A 34 5.99 4.39 -17.01
C ALA A 34 5.91 5.47 -18.11
N ASP A 35 7.07 5.81 -18.65
CA ASP A 35 7.16 6.62 -19.86
C ASP A 35 6.69 5.82 -21.10
N PRO A 36 6.58 6.45 -22.29
CA PRO A 36 6.15 5.76 -23.50
C PRO A 36 7.05 4.58 -23.92
N GLU A 37 8.30 4.58 -23.50
CA GLU A 37 9.27 3.52 -23.74
C GLU A 37 9.22 2.40 -22.72
N GLY A 38 8.40 2.55 -21.64
CA GLY A 38 8.17 1.56 -20.60
C GLY A 38 9.12 1.66 -19.41
N PHE A 39 9.84 2.76 -19.25
CA PHE A 39 10.72 2.99 -18.11
C PHE A 39 10.01 3.69 -16.96
N LEU A 40 10.27 3.20 -15.75
CA LEU A 40 9.83 3.84 -14.50
C LEU A 40 10.97 4.68 -13.91
N ASP A 41 10.69 5.91 -13.55
CA ASP A 41 11.61 6.69 -12.73
C ASP A 41 11.51 6.22 -11.27
N ILE A 42 12.36 5.28 -10.91
CA ILE A 42 12.40 4.65 -9.59
C ILE A 42 12.65 5.65 -8.47
N GLN A 43 13.40 6.72 -8.73
CA GLN A 43 13.66 7.75 -7.71
C GLN A 43 12.45 8.66 -7.45
N ALA A 44 11.55 8.78 -8.41
CA ALA A 44 10.36 9.61 -8.31
C ALA A 44 9.15 8.88 -7.74
N LEU A 45 9.12 7.54 -7.74
CA LEU A 45 7.98 6.77 -7.25
C LEU A 45 7.66 7.08 -5.79
N THR A 46 6.37 7.24 -5.51
CA THR A 46 5.85 7.58 -4.20
C THR A 46 5.36 6.37 -3.42
N CYS A 47 5.26 6.53 -2.12
CA CYS A 47 4.64 5.55 -1.23
C CYS A 47 3.18 5.23 -1.64
N ALA A 48 2.42 6.21 -2.09
CA ALA A 48 1.06 5.98 -2.59
C ALA A 48 1.04 5.01 -3.78
N GLN A 49 2.00 5.12 -4.68
CA GLN A 49 2.13 4.24 -5.84
C GLN A 49 2.52 2.82 -5.44
N LEU A 50 3.44 2.65 -4.48
CA LEU A 50 3.77 1.33 -3.93
C LEU A 50 2.58 0.69 -3.21
N ALA A 51 1.93 1.43 -2.33
CA ALA A 51 0.80 0.91 -1.55
C ALA A 51 -0.47 0.68 -2.39
N GLY A 52 -0.58 1.33 -3.55
CA GLY A 52 -1.73 1.26 -4.45
C GLY A 52 -1.57 0.31 -5.63
N THR A 53 -0.44 -0.35 -5.80
CA THR A 53 -0.24 -1.30 -6.89
C THR A 53 -0.59 -2.74 -6.50
N TRP A 54 -0.54 -3.66 -7.47
CA TRP A 54 -0.73 -5.08 -7.24
C TRP A 54 0.41 -5.68 -6.41
N GLN A 55 0.13 -6.73 -5.63
CA GLN A 55 1.12 -7.32 -4.72
C GLN A 55 2.37 -7.82 -5.46
N ASP A 56 2.22 -8.49 -6.58
CA ASP A 56 3.34 -8.98 -7.40
C ASP A 56 4.23 -7.84 -7.93
N GLN A 57 3.62 -6.70 -8.26
CA GLN A 57 4.35 -5.50 -8.68
C GLN A 57 5.01 -4.78 -7.50
N ALA A 58 4.37 -4.79 -6.34
CA ALA A 58 4.99 -4.31 -5.10
C ALA A 58 6.20 -5.17 -4.71
N ASP A 59 6.10 -6.49 -4.87
CA ASP A 59 7.21 -7.44 -4.67
C ASP A 59 8.38 -7.11 -5.61
N LEU A 60 8.09 -6.83 -6.88
CA LEU A 60 9.10 -6.46 -7.87
C LEU A 60 9.82 -5.15 -7.49
N LEU A 61 9.07 -4.13 -7.10
CA LEU A 61 9.65 -2.86 -6.64
C LEU A 61 10.49 -3.05 -5.39
N SER A 62 9.98 -3.78 -4.40
CA SER A 62 10.68 -4.05 -3.15
C SER A 62 11.99 -4.80 -3.40
N ALA A 63 11.99 -5.76 -4.31
CA ALA A 63 13.19 -6.48 -4.73
C ALA A 63 14.20 -5.54 -5.40
N TRP A 64 13.73 -4.65 -6.28
CA TRP A 64 14.60 -3.67 -6.94
C TRP A 64 15.26 -2.72 -5.95
N TYR A 65 14.46 -2.11 -5.05
CA TYR A 65 14.99 -1.19 -4.02
C TYR A 65 15.93 -1.89 -3.05
N SER A 66 15.61 -3.12 -2.67
CA SER A 66 16.48 -3.94 -1.80
C SER A 66 17.81 -4.22 -2.47
N GLY A 67 17.80 -4.57 -3.75
CA GLY A 67 19.02 -4.78 -4.55
C GLY A 67 19.86 -3.52 -4.66
N TRP A 68 19.24 -2.38 -4.91
CA TRP A 68 19.92 -1.09 -4.96
C TRP A 68 20.55 -0.74 -3.61
N TYR A 69 19.78 -0.83 -2.51
CA TYR A 69 20.23 -0.52 -1.17
C TYR A 69 21.38 -1.42 -0.70
N ASN A 70 21.28 -2.72 -0.93
CA ASN A 70 22.30 -3.68 -0.55
C ASN A 70 23.52 -3.63 -1.50
N GLY A 71 23.30 -3.28 -2.76
CA GLY A 71 24.36 -3.07 -3.75
C GLY A 71 25.33 -1.95 -3.35
N LEU A 72 24.79 -0.84 -2.85
CA LEU A 72 25.61 0.25 -2.31
C LEU A 72 26.48 -0.21 -1.13
N ALA A 73 25.99 -1.12 -0.29
CA ALA A 73 26.73 -1.71 0.81
C ALA A 73 27.58 -2.92 0.40
N LYS A 74 27.61 -3.27 -0.89
CA LYS A 74 28.32 -4.45 -1.46
C LYS A 74 27.96 -5.77 -0.76
N ARG A 75 26.72 -5.89 -0.30
CA ARG A 75 26.20 -7.11 0.33
C ARG A 75 25.71 -8.07 -0.76
N HIS A 76 26.04 -9.35 -0.66
CA HIS A 76 25.67 -10.38 -1.62
C HIS A 76 24.88 -11.56 -1.00
N TYR A 77 24.52 -11.46 0.27
CA TYR A 77 23.62 -12.38 0.95
C TYR A 77 22.26 -11.72 1.18
N MET A 78 21.21 -12.50 0.92
CA MET A 78 19.84 -12.08 1.17
C MET A 78 19.18 -13.00 2.20
N ASP A 79 18.67 -12.42 3.28
CA ASP A 79 17.78 -13.14 4.21
C ASP A 79 16.35 -13.04 3.70
N ILE A 80 15.82 -14.12 3.16
CA ILE A 80 14.47 -14.15 2.54
C ILE A 80 13.38 -13.86 3.57
N ARG A 81 13.54 -14.29 4.82
CA ARG A 81 12.55 -14.05 5.87
C ARG A 81 12.53 -12.58 6.27
N LYS A 82 13.71 -11.99 6.47
CA LYS A 82 13.86 -10.57 6.78
C LYS A 82 13.45 -9.68 5.61
N GLY A 83 13.66 -10.11 4.38
CA GLY A 83 13.20 -9.41 3.18
C GLY A 83 11.68 -9.25 3.16
N ARG A 84 10.93 -10.28 3.47
CA ARG A 84 9.45 -10.23 3.55
C ARG A 84 8.96 -9.34 4.69
N GLU A 85 9.60 -9.42 5.85
CA GLU A 85 9.30 -8.55 6.99
C GLU A 85 9.55 -7.08 6.61
N ALA A 86 10.68 -6.79 5.98
CA ALA A 86 11.03 -5.45 5.56
C ALA A 86 10.06 -4.89 4.51
N GLU A 87 9.63 -5.69 3.55
CA GLU A 87 8.62 -5.33 2.57
C GLU A 87 7.28 -5.00 3.25
N HIS A 88 6.82 -5.86 4.16
CA HIS A 88 5.58 -5.62 4.90
C HIS A 88 5.64 -4.30 5.69
N GLU A 89 6.71 -4.07 6.45
CA GLU A 89 6.92 -2.84 7.21
C GLU A 89 6.96 -1.61 6.28
N LEU A 90 7.60 -1.72 5.13
CA LEU A 90 7.65 -0.66 4.13
C LEU A 90 6.26 -0.32 3.60
N ILE A 91 5.47 -1.30 3.22
CA ILE A 91 4.11 -1.09 2.70
C ILE A 91 3.21 -0.47 3.77
N VAL A 92 3.28 -0.94 5.01
CA VAL A 92 2.52 -0.37 6.15
C VAL A 92 2.91 1.10 6.36
N TYR A 93 4.20 1.39 6.35
CA TYR A 93 4.71 2.76 6.48
C TYR A 93 4.26 3.66 5.32
N CYS A 94 4.31 3.15 4.09
CA CYS A 94 3.88 3.88 2.90
C CYS A 94 2.38 4.17 2.90
N LYS A 95 1.54 3.27 3.40
CA LYS A 95 0.10 3.53 3.56
C LYS A 95 -0.18 4.70 4.50
N ALA A 96 0.63 4.85 5.53
CA ALA A 96 0.53 5.96 6.48
C ALA A 96 1.17 7.26 5.98
N ASN A 97 2.08 7.18 5.01
CA ASN A 97 2.86 8.31 4.49
C ASN A 97 2.86 8.35 2.95
N PRO A 98 1.68 8.45 2.31
CA PRO A 98 1.53 8.28 0.87
C PRO A 98 2.26 9.34 0.03
N GLN A 99 2.57 10.48 0.60
CA GLN A 99 3.24 11.60 -0.06
C GLN A 99 4.78 11.43 -0.16
N LEU A 100 5.37 10.54 0.66
CA LEU A 100 6.80 10.31 0.61
C LEU A 100 7.20 9.54 -0.66
N ARG A 101 8.42 9.76 -1.12
CA ARG A 101 9.03 8.89 -2.12
C ARG A 101 9.43 7.55 -1.47
N ILE A 102 9.29 6.47 -2.21
CA ILE A 102 9.64 5.13 -1.71
C ILE A 102 11.07 5.09 -1.19
N ILE A 103 12.01 5.72 -1.90
CA ILE A 103 13.43 5.74 -1.54
C ILE A 103 13.68 6.39 -0.17
N GLN A 104 12.88 7.38 0.21
CA GLN A 104 12.93 8.01 1.53
C GLN A 104 12.33 7.10 2.61
N ALA A 105 11.21 6.46 2.30
CA ALA A 105 10.55 5.52 3.21
C ALA A 105 11.45 4.30 3.52
N ILE A 106 12.15 3.77 2.53
CA ILE A 106 13.12 2.67 2.70
C ILE A 106 14.21 3.04 3.69
N ASP A 107 14.80 4.22 3.55
CA ASP A 107 15.86 4.66 4.48
C ASP A 107 15.35 4.70 5.93
N ILE A 108 14.16 5.24 6.14
CA ILE A 108 13.52 5.32 7.47
C ILE A 108 13.21 3.93 8.04
N VAL A 109 12.53 3.09 7.25
CA VAL A 109 12.08 1.77 7.69
C VAL A 109 13.28 0.86 7.96
N PHE A 110 14.26 0.82 7.07
CA PHE A 110 15.43 -0.04 7.22
C PHE A 110 16.34 0.39 8.36
N LYS A 111 16.49 1.68 8.59
CA LYS A 111 17.19 2.18 9.80
C LYS A 111 16.48 1.74 11.07
N GLY A 112 15.16 1.89 11.14
CA GLY A 112 14.35 1.46 12.28
C GLY A 112 14.48 -0.05 12.55
N MET A 113 14.43 -0.87 11.51
CA MET A 113 14.60 -2.32 11.63
C MET A 113 16.01 -2.69 12.14
N ARG A 114 17.06 -2.03 11.63
CA ARG A 114 18.43 -2.27 12.11
C ARG A 114 18.61 -1.90 13.57
N GLN A 115 18.03 -0.79 14.00
CA GLN A 115 18.07 -0.37 15.40
C GLN A 115 17.38 -1.40 16.30
N LYS A 116 16.20 -1.90 15.91
CA LYS A 116 15.48 -2.97 16.64
C LYS A 116 16.29 -4.26 16.75
N LEU A 117 17.07 -4.59 15.72
CA LEU A 117 17.87 -5.81 15.67
C LEU A 117 19.26 -5.63 16.29
N GLY A 118 19.62 -4.45 16.79
CA GLY A 118 20.93 -4.15 17.36
C GLY A 118 22.08 -4.18 16.34
N ILE A 119 21.77 -4.09 15.04
CA ILE A 119 22.75 -4.09 13.96
C ILE A 119 23.38 -2.70 13.89
N LYS A 120 24.67 -2.60 14.23
CA LYS A 120 25.42 -1.36 14.05
C LYS A 120 25.57 -1.08 12.55
N VAL A 121 25.14 0.11 12.12
CA VAL A 121 25.43 0.63 10.78
C VAL A 121 26.87 1.10 10.77
N GLN A 122 27.71 0.45 9.96
CA GLN A 122 29.06 0.98 9.64
C GLN A 122 28.94 1.94 8.47
#